data_a0434dc361e484e63938723773fdf37f
#
_entry.id   a0434dc361e484e63938723773fdf37f
#
_cell.length_a   1.000
_cell.length_b   1.000
_cell.length_c   1.000
_cell.angle_alpha   90.00
_cell.angle_beta   90.00
_cell.angle_gamma   90.00
#
_symmetry.space_group_name_H-M   'P 1'
#
loop_
_entity.id
_entity.type
_entity.pdbx_description
1 polymer ?
#
loop_
_entity_poly.entity_id
_entity_poly.type
_entity_poly.pdbx_seq_one_letter_code
_entity_poly.pdbx_strand_id
1 'polypeptide(L)'
;MDKLLKEGVPYVIRQKMSVTGSTTFVDAVYGEITIENSELEDQILIKSDGYPTYNFANVIDDHLMHITHVVRGCEYLTSTPKYNLLYEAFGWELPTYVHLPMIMGKNEDGSVSKLSKRHGSTGFSDLVNDGYLPEAIINYIALLGWCPKDNQEVFTLQGLAEHFSIDGISKSQSIFDYDKLTWLNGEYLRAMTLEQFTQLAMPSYKQVFPQTDLNWEVLSSILQPRVTKLNQIADMIGFFKELPEYSAELFVNKKSKTNLENSVTMLEAAIPVLERLDTWTVEAIHDTLLALPEQLEVKNGTLLWPVRIAAAGMTVTPGGAIEILAILGKEETLRRLNIGLEKLKAENKE
;
A
#
# COMPACT_ATOMS: atom_id res chain seq x y z
N MET A 1 25.26 25.54 48.59
CA MET A 1 24.66 25.76 47.23
C MET A 1 25.00 27.16 46.73
N ASP A 2 24.66 28.19 47.44
CA ASP A 2 24.84 29.61 46.99
C ASP A 2 26.27 30.00 46.67
N LYS A 3 27.29 29.43 47.34
CA LYS A 3 28.70 29.67 47.04
C LYS A 3 29.08 29.12 45.67
N LEU A 4 28.67 27.86 45.35
CA LEU A 4 28.95 27.21 44.09
C LEU A 4 28.23 27.91 42.92
N LEU A 5 26.99 28.40 43.13
CA LEU A 5 26.27 29.19 42.13
C LEU A 5 27.00 30.51 41.82
N LYS A 6 27.52 31.19 42.87
CA LYS A 6 28.31 32.41 42.69
C LYS A 6 29.65 32.19 42.00
N GLU A 7 30.22 30.99 42.13
CA GLU A 7 31.46 30.57 41.47
C GLU A 7 31.22 30.11 40.03
N GLY A 8 29.97 30.09 39.53
CA GLY A 8 29.62 29.68 38.17
C GLY A 8 29.81 28.20 37.89
N VAL A 9 29.77 27.34 38.90
CA VAL A 9 29.88 25.89 38.72
C VAL A 9 28.66 25.39 37.97
N PRO A 10 28.85 24.65 36.86
CA PRO A 10 27.73 24.07 36.09
C PRO A 10 26.87 23.18 37.00
N TYR A 11 25.54 23.30 36.86
CA TYR A 11 24.58 22.51 37.61
C TYR A 11 23.40 22.08 36.75
N VAL A 12 22.63 21.09 37.19
CA VAL A 12 21.37 20.68 36.64
C VAL A 12 20.24 20.85 37.65
N ILE A 13 19.04 21.04 37.20
CA ILE A 13 17.84 21.03 38.04
C ILE A 13 17.18 19.67 37.90
N ARG A 14 16.96 19.01 39.06
CA ARG A 14 16.29 17.69 39.13
C ARG A 14 14.95 17.81 39.83
N GLN A 15 13.98 17.03 39.37
CA GLN A 15 12.78 16.74 40.12
C GLN A 15 13.13 15.72 41.20
N LYS A 16 12.85 16.09 42.44
CA LYS A 16 13.02 15.16 43.56
C LYS A 16 11.75 14.34 43.72
N MET A 17 11.86 13.02 43.48
CA MET A 17 10.75 12.11 43.67
C MET A 17 10.55 11.72 45.11
N SER A 18 9.31 11.45 45.51
CA SER A 18 9.01 10.78 46.79
C SER A 18 9.47 9.32 46.69
N VAL A 19 10.07 8.80 47.72
CA VAL A 19 10.45 7.38 47.81
C VAL A 19 9.39 6.50 48.50
N THR A 20 8.28 7.13 48.96
CA THR A 20 7.17 6.46 49.66
C THR A 20 5.85 6.76 48.99
N GLY A 21 4.89 5.83 49.12
CA GLY A 21 3.56 5.94 48.52
C GLY A 21 3.55 5.55 47.04
N SER A 22 2.44 5.77 46.41
CA SER A 22 2.22 5.44 44.99
C SER A 22 1.53 6.59 44.26
N THR A 23 1.72 6.69 42.97
CA THR A 23 1.04 7.62 42.09
C THR A 23 0.08 6.86 41.16
N THR A 24 -1.20 7.23 41.23
CA THR A 24 -2.27 6.60 40.41
C THR A 24 -2.76 7.59 39.38
N PHE A 25 -3.04 7.11 38.16
CA PHE A 25 -3.69 7.86 37.10
C PHE A 25 -4.63 6.99 36.29
N VAL A 26 -5.55 7.61 35.57
CA VAL A 26 -6.46 6.89 34.66
C VAL A 26 -6.04 7.15 33.22
N ASP A 27 -5.76 6.07 32.49
CA ASP A 27 -5.54 6.09 31.05
C ASP A 27 -6.83 5.70 30.32
N ALA A 28 -7.20 6.41 29.27
CA ALA A 28 -8.46 6.16 28.56
C ALA A 28 -8.51 4.78 27.87
N VAL A 29 -7.33 4.19 27.56
CA VAL A 29 -7.23 2.86 26.94
C VAL A 29 -6.94 1.79 27.96
N TYR A 30 -5.92 1.98 28.82
CA TYR A 30 -5.45 0.95 29.75
C TYR A 30 -6.20 0.94 31.09
N GLY A 31 -6.95 2.02 31.40
CA GLY A 31 -7.68 2.15 32.66
C GLY A 31 -6.82 2.68 33.81
N GLU A 32 -7.16 2.35 35.05
CA GLU A 32 -6.42 2.78 36.22
C GLU A 32 -5.06 2.10 36.33
N ILE A 33 -4.00 2.93 36.50
CA ILE A 33 -2.61 2.47 36.62
C ILE A 33 -2.02 3.10 37.87
N THR A 34 -1.45 2.25 38.72
CA THR A 34 -0.76 2.67 39.95
C THR A 34 0.69 2.22 39.91
N ILE A 35 1.62 3.13 40.17
CA ILE A 35 3.07 2.87 40.23
C ILE A 35 3.60 3.34 41.57
N GLU A 36 4.39 2.48 42.23
CA GLU A 36 5.06 2.82 43.48
C GLU A 36 6.09 3.93 43.25
N ASN A 37 6.07 4.98 44.09
CA ASN A 37 6.97 6.10 43.91
C ASN A 37 8.46 5.72 44.10
N SER A 38 8.74 4.63 44.80
CA SER A 38 10.07 4.07 44.93
C SER A 38 10.67 3.55 43.59
N GLU A 39 9.82 3.29 42.58
CA GLU A 39 10.24 2.91 41.25
C GLU A 39 10.52 4.12 40.33
N LEU A 40 10.16 5.34 40.80
CA LEU A 40 10.36 6.55 40.03
C LEU A 40 11.73 7.16 40.35
N GLU A 41 12.58 7.25 39.32
CA GLU A 41 13.88 7.91 39.45
C GLU A 41 13.77 9.43 39.33
N ASP A 42 14.62 10.15 40.09
CA ASP A 42 14.80 11.60 39.94
C ASP A 42 15.21 11.93 38.51
N GLN A 43 14.41 12.74 37.84
CA GLN A 43 14.70 13.17 36.47
C GLN A 43 15.32 14.56 36.38
N ILE A 44 16.19 14.77 35.41
CA ILE A 44 16.70 16.12 35.12
C ILE A 44 15.61 16.87 34.38
N LEU A 45 15.28 18.06 34.91
CA LEU A 45 14.33 19.01 34.32
C LEU A 45 15.05 19.98 33.38
N ILE A 46 16.13 20.61 33.91
CA ILE A 46 16.94 21.59 33.17
C ILE A 46 18.40 21.13 33.18
N LYS A 47 18.99 21.07 31.99
CA LYS A 47 20.38 20.69 31.74
C LYS A 47 21.34 21.83 32.15
N SER A 48 22.64 21.52 32.23
CA SER A 48 23.69 22.49 32.58
C SER A 48 23.87 23.62 31.57
N ASP A 49 23.38 23.43 30.34
CA ASP A 49 23.34 24.44 29.28
C ASP A 49 22.10 25.36 29.37
N GLY A 50 21.24 25.19 30.39
CA GLY A 50 20.04 25.97 30.62
C GLY A 50 18.80 25.50 29.80
N TYR A 51 18.94 24.50 28.92
CA TYR A 51 17.81 23.99 28.18
C TYR A 51 17.03 22.92 28.95
N PRO A 52 15.68 22.89 28.84
CA PRO A 52 14.88 21.84 29.45
C PRO A 52 15.13 20.47 28.77
N THR A 53 14.92 19.42 29.53
CA THR A 53 14.79 18.09 28.97
C THR A 53 13.40 17.92 28.34
N TYR A 54 13.24 16.92 27.44
CA TYR A 54 11.93 16.57 26.88
C TYR A 54 10.88 16.37 27.97
N ASN A 55 11.21 15.63 29.02
CA ASN A 55 10.28 15.29 30.09
C ASN A 55 9.78 16.49 30.92
N PHE A 56 10.47 17.62 30.84
CA PHE A 56 10.01 18.87 31.46
C PHE A 56 9.29 19.76 30.45
N ALA A 57 9.87 19.90 29.25
CA ALA A 57 9.31 20.75 28.19
C ALA A 57 7.90 20.32 27.80
N ASN A 58 7.64 19.01 27.65
CA ASN A 58 6.33 18.51 27.25
C ASN A 58 5.22 18.89 28.23
N VAL A 59 5.47 18.85 29.53
CA VAL A 59 4.47 19.24 30.55
C VAL A 59 4.16 20.74 30.49
N ILE A 60 5.19 21.57 30.31
CA ILE A 60 5.03 23.03 30.20
C ILE A 60 4.29 23.38 28.89
N ASP A 61 4.71 22.79 27.75
CA ASP A 61 4.13 23.08 26.47
C ASP A 61 2.67 22.59 26.40
N ASP A 62 2.39 21.39 26.87
CA ASP A 62 1.02 20.83 26.90
C ASP A 62 0.08 21.74 27.72
N HIS A 63 0.54 22.22 28.88
CA HIS A 63 -0.27 23.13 29.70
C HIS A 63 -0.46 24.48 29.00
N LEU A 64 0.62 25.13 28.54
CA LEU A 64 0.55 26.45 27.91
C LEU A 64 -0.19 26.45 26.56
N MET A 65 -0.16 25.34 25.83
CA MET A 65 -0.88 25.16 24.59
C MET A 65 -2.32 24.65 24.78
N HIS A 66 -2.75 24.47 26.03
CA HIS A 66 -4.09 23.99 26.39
C HIS A 66 -4.41 22.60 25.78
N ILE A 67 -3.43 21.70 25.79
CA ILE A 67 -3.62 20.31 25.30
C ILE A 67 -4.57 19.59 26.27
N THR A 68 -5.66 19.06 25.73
CA THR A 68 -6.69 18.35 26.50
C THR A 68 -6.44 16.83 26.55
N HIS A 69 -5.82 16.28 25.51
CA HIS A 69 -5.55 14.85 25.36
C HIS A 69 -4.11 14.62 24.93
N VAL A 70 -3.38 13.80 25.67
CA VAL A 70 -2.02 13.38 25.34
C VAL A 70 -2.09 11.97 24.75
N VAL A 71 -1.95 11.87 23.42
CA VAL A 71 -1.99 10.60 22.67
C VAL A 71 -0.57 10.21 22.33
N ARG A 72 -0.08 9.05 22.83
CA ARG A 72 1.31 8.60 22.60
C ARG A 72 1.45 7.08 22.77
N GLY A 73 2.63 6.52 22.50
CA GLY A 73 2.89 5.10 22.65
C GLY A 73 2.86 4.60 24.09
N CYS A 74 2.46 3.35 24.30
CA CYS A 74 2.34 2.73 25.62
C CYS A 74 3.67 2.60 26.38
N GLU A 75 4.82 2.79 25.72
CA GLU A 75 6.13 2.86 26.37
C GLU A 75 6.25 4.00 27.40
N TYR A 76 5.38 4.99 27.33
CA TYR A 76 5.34 6.11 28.28
C TYR A 76 4.47 5.84 29.52
N LEU A 77 3.74 4.71 29.59
CA LEU A 77 2.88 4.39 30.73
C LEU A 77 3.63 4.46 32.07
N THR A 78 4.82 3.87 32.15
CA THR A 78 5.62 3.82 33.36
C THR A 78 6.26 5.16 33.75
N SER A 79 6.40 6.10 32.80
CA SER A 79 6.94 7.43 33.06
C SER A 79 5.86 8.50 33.31
N THR A 80 4.59 8.21 33.01
CA THR A 80 3.46 9.13 33.20
C THR A 80 3.34 9.65 34.63
N PRO A 81 3.56 8.88 35.71
CA PRO A 81 3.55 9.40 37.04
C PRO A 81 4.54 10.56 37.28
N LYS A 82 5.70 10.56 36.64
CA LYS A 82 6.69 11.64 36.74
C LYS A 82 6.14 12.97 36.21
N TYR A 83 5.34 12.92 35.16
CA TYR A 83 4.67 14.09 34.57
C TYR A 83 3.53 14.58 35.47
N ASN A 84 2.72 13.66 36.00
CA ASN A 84 1.61 13.97 36.88
C ASN A 84 2.11 14.73 38.15
N LEU A 85 3.21 14.26 38.73
CA LEU A 85 3.84 14.93 39.87
C LEU A 85 4.36 16.35 39.53
N LEU A 86 4.71 16.63 38.27
CA LEU A 86 5.03 18.00 37.82
C LEU A 86 3.77 18.84 37.69
N TYR A 87 2.69 18.35 37.09
CA TYR A 87 1.41 19.03 37.04
C TYR A 87 0.91 19.38 38.43
N GLU A 88 0.98 18.42 39.37
CA GLU A 88 0.61 18.62 40.78
C GLU A 88 1.48 19.71 41.46
N ALA A 89 2.80 19.68 41.24
CA ALA A 89 3.73 20.64 41.78
C ALA A 89 3.46 22.08 41.29
N PHE A 90 2.94 22.24 40.08
CA PHE A 90 2.53 23.52 39.49
C PHE A 90 1.09 23.89 39.83
N GLY A 91 0.31 22.99 40.43
CA GLY A 91 -1.11 23.20 40.69
C GLY A 91 -1.97 23.20 39.42
N TRP A 92 -1.56 22.46 38.39
CA TRP A 92 -2.24 22.37 37.12
C TRP A 92 -3.11 21.13 37.03
N GLU A 93 -4.18 21.22 36.23
CA GLU A 93 -5.03 20.07 35.91
C GLU A 93 -4.32 19.11 34.96
N LEU A 94 -4.56 17.79 35.13
CA LEU A 94 -3.99 16.74 34.27
C LEU A 94 -4.73 16.68 32.92
N PRO A 95 -4.02 16.47 31.83
CA PRO A 95 -4.66 16.12 30.57
C PRO A 95 -5.24 14.70 30.63
N THR A 96 -6.13 14.37 29.69
CA THR A 96 -6.55 12.98 29.46
C THR A 96 -5.41 12.22 28.76
N TYR A 97 -4.98 11.10 29.33
CA TYR A 97 -3.96 10.25 28.72
C TYR A 97 -4.62 9.17 27.86
N VAL A 98 -4.07 8.98 26.66
CA VAL A 98 -4.47 7.95 25.69
C VAL A 98 -3.20 7.26 25.20
N HIS A 99 -2.84 6.13 25.79
CA HIS A 99 -1.66 5.38 25.35
C HIS A 99 -2.04 4.35 24.29
N LEU A 100 -1.32 4.38 23.17
CA LEU A 100 -1.55 3.50 22.03
C LEU A 100 -0.67 2.25 22.11
N PRO A 101 -1.16 1.08 21.67
CA PRO A 101 -0.35 -0.13 21.61
C PRO A 101 0.81 0.04 20.62
N MET A 102 1.89 -0.71 20.84
CA MET A 102 3.00 -0.73 19.89
C MET A 102 2.62 -1.46 18.61
N ILE A 103 3.08 -0.94 17.48
CA ILE A 103 3.03 -1.63 16.21
C ILE A 103 4.30 -2.48 16.07
N MET A 104 4.09 -3.76 15.77
CA MET A 104 5.13 -4.78 15.69
C MET A 104 5.36 -5.14 14.22
N GLY A 105 6.56 -5.58 13.89
CA GLY A 105 6.92 -6.17 12.60
C GLY A 105 7.27 -7.64 12.76
N LYS A 106 6.99 -8.44 11.73
CA LYS A 106 7.38 -9.86 11.67
C LYS A 106 8.77 -9.96 11.04
N ASN A 107 9.72 -10.57 11.76
CA ASN A 107 11.06 -10.83 11.27
C ASN A 107 11.08 -12.03 10.31
N GLU A 108 12.16 -12.20 9.54
CA GLU A 108 12.34 -13.32 8.61
C GLU A 108 12.30 -14.70 9.29
N ASP A 109 12.76 -14.79 10.52
CA ASP A 109 12.70 -16.02 11.34
C ASP A 109 11.32 -16.30 11.94
N GLY A 110 10.33 -15.46 11.66
CA GLY A 110 8.97 -15.56 12.18
C GLY A 110 8.77 -14.95 13.57
N SER A 111 9.81 -14.48 14.23
CA SER A 111 9.71 -13.74 15.50
C SER A 111 9.10 -12.36 15.29
N VAL A 112 8.63 -11.74 16.37
CA VAL A 112 7.96 -10.42 16.32
C VAL A 112 8.78 -9.44 17.15
N SER A 113 9.02 -8.24 16.59
CA SER A 113 9.74 -7.16 17.27
C SER A 113 9.14 -5.81 16.92
N LYS A 114 9.50 -4.73 17.64
CA LYS A 114 9.03 -3.38 17.34
C LYS A 114 9.27 -3.04 15.86
N LEU A 115 8.24 -2.52 15.18
CA LEU A 115 8.32 -2.14 13.77
C LEU A 115 9.49 -1.17 13.54
N SER A 116 10.29 -1.44 12.53
CA SER A 116 11.47 -0.63 12.17
C SER A 116 11.80 -0.79 10.69
N LYS A 117 12.68 0.04 10.15
CA LYS A 117 13.10 0.02 8.73
C LYS A 117 13.62 -1.34 8.23
N ARG A 118 14.10 -2.22 9.13
CA ARG A 118 14.52 -3.57 8.75
C ARG A 118 13.37 -4.49 8.31
N HIS A 119 12.12 -4.11 8.59
CA HIS A 119 10.93 -4.85 8.17
C HIS A 119 10.38 -4.36 6.80
N GLY A 120 11.09 -3.45 6.12
CA GLY A 120 10.68 -2.84 4.85
C GLY A 120 10.33 -1.37 4.99
N SER A 121 9.56 -0.85 4.05
CA SER A 121 9.08 0.54 4.04
C SER A 121 8.08 0.77 5.17
N THR A 122 8.50 1.51 6.20
CA THR A 122 7.68 1.77 7.39
C THR A 122 7.32 3.24 7.58
N GLY A 123 8.01 4.13 6.86
CA GLY A 123 7.70 5.56 6.84
C GLY A 123 6.56 5.87 5.87
N PHE A 124 5.74 6.86 6.20
CA PHE A 124 4.62 7.28 5.32
C PHE A 124 5.11 7.61 3.91
N SER A 125 6.18 8.42 3.78
CA SER A 125 6.75 8.77 2.48
C SER A 125 7.30 7.57 1.73
N ASP A 126 7.88 6.59 2.44
CA ASP A 126 8.41 5.37 1.83
C ASP A 126 7.27 4.54 1.24
N LEU A 127 6.15 4.41 1.98
CA LEU A 127 4.95 3.70 1.51
C LEU A 127 4.31 4.40 0.30
N VAL A 128 4.22 5.74 0.30
CA VAL A 128 3.74 6.49 -0.87
C VAL A 128 4.63 6.26 -2.08
N ASN A 129 5.95 6.27 -1.90
CA ASN A 129 6.91 5.98 -2.97
C ASN A 129 6.80 4.53 -3.49
N ASP A 130 6.39 3.59 -2.64
CA ASP A 130 6.09 2.20 -3.00
C ASP A 130 4.75 2.04 -3.74
N GLY A 131 4.04 3.14 -3.98
CA GLY A 131 2.81 3.18 -4.78
C GLY A 131 1.53 2.96 -4.00
N TYR A 132 1.56 3.11 -2.67
CA TYR A 132 0.35 3.12 -1.86
C TYR A 132 -0.28 4.52 -1.83
N LEU A 133 -1.60 4.58 -1.80
CA LEU A 133 -2.37 5.81 -1.68
C LEU A 133 -2.30 6.36 -0.24
N PRO A 134 -2.15 7.67 -0.04
CA PRO A 134 -2.18 8.29 1.29
C PRO A 134 -3.40 7.89 2.11
N GLU A 135 -4.59 7.87 1.51
CA GLU A 135 -5.85 7.52 2.16
C GLU A 135 -5.86 6.06 2.62
N ALA A 136 -5.34 5.15 1.79
CA ALA A 136 -5.24 3.73 2.14
C ALA A 136 -4.25 3.50 3.29
N ILE A 137 -3.12 4.21 3.31
CA ILE A 137 -2.14 4.15 4.39
C ILE A 137 -2.77 4.63 5.71
N ILE A 138 -3.46 5.77 5.70
CA ILE A 138 -4.10 6.35 6.90
C ILE A 138 -5.18 5.40 7.42
N ASN A 139 -6.04 4.89 6.54
CA ASN A 139 -7.08 3.93 6.93
C ASN A 139 -6.46 2.67 7.53
N TYR A 140 -5.42 2.11 6.91
CA TYR A 140 -4.74 0.93 7.39
C TYR A 140 -4.10 1.14 8.78
N ILE A 141 -3.41 2.27 8.99
CA ILE A 141 -2.78 2.61 10.27
C ILE A 141 -3.84 2.73 11.37
N ALA A 142 -4.99 3.35 11.07
CA ALA A 142 -6.08 3.42 12.03
C ALA A 142 -6.53 2.04 12.49
N LEU A 143 -6.69 1.08 11.57
CA LEU A 143 -7.11 -0.28 11.88
C LEU A 143 -6.05 -1.11 12.65
N LEU A 144 -4.79 -0.66 12.70
CA LEU A 144 -3.75 -1.35 13.47
C LEU A 144 -3.93 -1.21 14.99
N GLY A 145 -4.63 -0.20 15.45
CA GLY A 145 -4.82 0.05 16.88
C GLY A 145 -6.26 0.36 17.28
N TRP A 146 -7.17 0.38 16.32
CA TRP A 146 -8.57 0.73 16.53
C TRP A 146 -9.49 -0.25 15.78
N CYS A 147 -10.60 -0.60 16.40
CA CYS A 147 -11.61 -1.49 15.84
C CYS A 147 -12.97 -0.79 15.79
N PRO A 148 -13.57 -0.60 14.61
CA PRO A 148 -14.92 -0.06 14.49
C PRO A 148 -15.95 -1.05 15.02
N LYS A 149 -17.09 -0.55 15.49
CA LYS A 149 -18.14 -1.38 16.10
C LYS A 149 -18.82 -2.33 15.12
N ASP A 150 -18.81 -2.01 13.83
CA ASP A 150 -19.49 -2.72 12.74
C ASP A 150 -18.55 -3.57 11.87
N ASN A 151 -17.28 -3.69 12.26
CA ASN A 151 -16.23 -4.38 11.50
C ASN A 151 -16.01 -3.85 10.07
N GLN A 152 -16.40 -2.61 9.77
CA GLN A 152 -16.06 -1.96 8.52
C GLN A 152 -14.52 -1.77 8.43
N GLU A 153 -13.94 -2.04 7.27
CA GLU A 153 -12.49 -1.93 7.06
C GLU A 153 -12.10 -0.82 6.07
N VAL A 154 -13.00 -0.45 5.15
CA VAL A 154 -12.73 0.58 4.15
C VAL A 154 -13.50 1.85 4.49
N PHE A 155 -12.77 2.95 4.70
CA PHE A 155 -13.33 4.24 5.08
C PHE A 155 -12.82 5.34 4.15
N THR A 156 -13.63 6.35 3.88
CA THR A 156 -13.10 7.65 3.47
C THR A 156 -12.44 8.33 4.68
N LEU A 157 -11.58 9.32 4.49
CA LEU A 157 -10.99 10.08 5.61
C LEU A 157 -12.05 10.74 6.48
N GLN A 158 -13.11 11.26 5.87
CA GLN A 158 -14.23 11.83 6.59
C GLN A 158 -14.99 10.75 7.36
N GLY A 159 -15.31 9.60 6.72
CA GLY A 159 -15.97 8.49 7.37
C GLY A 159 -15.16 7.92 8.53
N LEU A 160 -13.82 7.86 8.39
CA LEU A 160 -12.94 7.45 9.48
C LEU A 160 -13.04 8.41 10.68
N ALA A 161 -13.04 9.72 10.43
CA ALA A 161 -13.19 10.74 11.48
C ALA A 161 -14.57 10.67 12.17
N GLU A 162 -15.63 10.36 11.45
CA GLU A 162 -17.00 10.23 11.98
C GLU A 162 -17.18 8.96 12.83
N HIS A 163 -16.48 7.86 12.50
CA HIS A 163 -16.60 6.57 13.20
C HIS A 163 -15.59 6.42 14.33
N PHE A 164 -14.49 7.18 14.30
CA PHE A 164 -13.42 7.05 15.28
C PHE A 164 -13.90 7.35 16.69
N SER A 165 -13.53 6.50 17.63
CA SER A 165 -13.75 6.72 19.06
C SER A 165 -12.58 6.16 19.86
N ILE A 166 -12.25 6.82 20.97
CA ILE A 166 -11.18 6.37 21.88
C ILE A 166 -11.52 4.99 22.47
N ASP A 167 -12.78 4.72 22.73
CA ASP A 167 -13.25 3.42 23.28
C ASP A 167 -12.97 2.24 22.32
N GLY A 168 -12.81 2.51 21.02
CA GLY A 168 -12.46 1.51 20.02
C GLY A 168 -10.97 1.16 19.98
N ILE A 169 -10.13 1.89 20.72
CA ILE A 169 -8.68 1.64 20.70
C ILE A 169 -8.35 0.34 21.45
N SER A 170 -7.59 -0.54 20.79
CA SER A 170 -7.16 -1.83 21.36
C SER A 170 -6.02 -1.64 22.35
N LYS A 171 -5.98 -2.49 23.39
CA LYS A 171 -4.83 -2.62 24.29
C LYS A 171 -3.73 -3.52 23.73
N SER A 172 -4.09 -4.37 22.78
CA SER A 172 -3.20 -5.39 22.22
C SER A 172 -2.31 -4.81 21.14
N GLN A 173 -1.05 -5.25 21.12
CA GLN A 173 -0.12 -4.95 20.05
C GLN A 173 -0.63 -5.49 18.70
N SER A 174 -0.43 -4.73 17.64
CA SER A 174 -0.80 -5.13 16.26
C SER A 174 0.45 -5.39 15.44
N ILE A 175 0.38 -6.39 14.57
CA ILE A 175 1.47 -6.69 13.63
C ILE A 175 1.18 -5.98 12.32
N PHE A 176 2.18 -5.26 11.80
CA PHE A 176 2.11 -4.62 10.50
C PHE A 176 2.10 -5.69 9.40
N ASP A 177 1.02 -5.74 8.64
CA ASP A 177 0.77 -6.71 7.57
C ASP A 177 0.72 -5.99 6.22
N TYR A 178 1.75 -6.20 5.40
CA TYR A 178 1.85 -5.61 4.05
C TYR A 178 0.82 -6.18 3.09
N ASP A 179 0.40 -7.44 3.24
CA ASP A 179 -0.60 -8.06 2.37
C ASP A 179 -1.96 -7.40 2.61
N LYS A 180 -2.31 -7.14 3.88
CA LYS A 180 -3.53 -6.41 4.22
C LYS A 180 -3.50 -4.96 3.73
N LEU A 181 -2.38 -4.26 3.88
CA LEU A 181 -2.22 -2.90 3.33
C LEU A 181 -2.36 -2.91 1.80
N THR A 182 -1.75 -3.88 1.14
CA THR A 182 -1.82 -4.03 -0.32
C THR A 182 -3.24 -4.32 -0.80
N TRP A 183 -3.94 -5.22 -0.11
CA TRP A 183 -5.35 -5.49 -0.37
C TRP A 183 -6.21 -4.22 -0.21
N LEU A 184 -6.06 -3.52 0.92
CA LEU A 184 -6.81 -2.30 1.20
C LEU A 184 -6.55 -1.22 0.14
N ASN A 185 -5.29 -1.03 -0.26
CA ASN A 185 -4.92 -0.11 -1.32
C ASN A 185 -5.59 -0.47 -2.66
N GLY A 186 -5.66 -1.76 -2.99
CA GLY A 186 -6.39 -2.25 -4.15
C GLY A 186 -7.89 -1.92 -4.10
N GLU A 187 -8.54 -1.98 -2.91
CA GLU A 187 -9.94 -1.58 -2.76
C GLU A 187 -10.15 -0.10 -3.09
N TYR A 188 -9.26 0.79 -2.62
CA TYR A 188 -9.32 2.21 -2.97
C TYR A 188 -9.15 2.46 -4.48
N LEU A 189 -8.19 1.77 -5.12
CA LEU A 189 -7.99 1.89 -6.57
C LEU A 189 -9.21 1.41 -7.36
N ARG A 190 -9.83 0.30 -6.97
CA ARG A 190 -11.04 -0.25 -7.60
C ARG A 190 -12.28 0.62 -7.38
N ALA A 191 -12.37 1.33 -6.26
CA ALA A 191 -13.49 2.22 -5.96
C ALA A 191 -13.47 3.54 -6.72
N MET A 192 -12.35 3.91 -7.35
CA MET A 192 -12.24 5.11 -8.17
C MET A 192 -13.07 5.00 -9.46
N THR A 193 -13.49 6.15 -10.01
CA THR A 193 -13.95 6.17 -11.39
C THR A 193 -12.79 5.84 -12.35
N LEU A 194 -13.10 5.32 -13.53
CA LEU A 194 -12.07 5.01 -14.53
C LEU A 194 -11.24 6.24 -14.89
N GLU A 195 -11.88 7.41 -14.96
CA GLU A 195 -11.21 8.67 -15.22
C GLU A 195 -10.20 9.04 -14.11
N GLN A 196 -10.62 8.93 -12.83
CA GLN A 196 -9.73 9.18 -11.69
C GLN A 196 -8.53 8.23 -11.68
N PHE A 197 -8.78 6.94 -11.91
CA PHE A 197 -7.71 5.96 -12.01
C PHE A 197 -6.76 6.28 -13.17
N THR A 198 -7.29 6.63 -14.36
CA THR A 198 -6.49 6.98 -15.54
C THR A 198 -5.58 8.18 -15.25
N GLN A 199 -6.11 9.24 -14.63
CA GLN A 199 -5.32 10.41 -14.24
C GLN A 199 -4.20 10.04 -13.26
N LEU A 200 -4.51 9.21 -12.27
CA LEU A 200 -3.55 8.75 -11.27
C LEU A 200 -2.45 7.86 -11.87
N ALA A 201 -2.79 7.01 -12.84
CA ALA A 201 -1.86 6.10 -13.52
C ALA A 201 -1.01 6.81 -14.60
N MET A 202 -1.42 8.00 -15.06
CA MET A 202 -0.79 8.71 -16.17
C MET A 202 0.73 8.92 -16.03
N PRO A 203 1.30 9.23 -14.85
CA PRO A 203 2.75 9.31 -14.69
C PRO A 203 3.47 8.00 -15.05
N SER A 204 2.91 6.85 -14.62
CA SER A 204 3.44 5.53 -14.95
C SER A 204 3.29 5.20 -16.44
N TYR A 205 2.18 5.61 -17.06
CA TYR A 205 1.99 5.46 -18.51
C TYR A 205 3.02 6.26 -19.30
N LYS A 206 3.22 7.52 -18.96
CA LYS A 206 4.20 8.40 -19.63
C LYS A 206 5.65 8.01 -19.36
N GLN A 207 5.94 7.34 -18.26
CA GLN A 207 7.25 6.75 -18.01
C GLN A 207 7.60 5.68 -19.05
N VAL A 208 6.64 4.82 -19.42
CA VAL A 208 6.84 3.75 -20.41
C VAL A 208 6.68 4.27 -21.84
N PHE A 209 5.72 5.17 -22.06
CA PHE A 209 5.33 5.74 -23.35
C PHE A 209 5.43 7.26 -23.37
N PRO A 210 6.65 7.86 -23.35
CA PRO A 210 6.81 9.30 -23.21
C PRO A 210 6.29 10.11 -24.40
N GLN A 211 6.23 9.52 -25.59
CA GLN A 211 5.86 10.21 -26.85
C GLN A 211 4.69 9.53 -27.59
N THR A 212 4.17 8.43 -27.08
CA THR A 212 3.11 7.66 -27.74
C THR A 212 1.80 7.89 -27.01
N ASP A 213 0.73 8.13 -27.76
CA ASP A 213 -0.62 8.12 -27.22
C ASP A 213 -1.27 6.77 -27.55
N LEU A 214 -1.57 6.03 -26.51
CA LEU A 214 -2.38 4.81 -26.56
C LEU A 214 -3.83 5.12 -26.18
N ASN A 215 -4.70 4.14 -26.37
CA ASN A 215 -6.03 4.22 -25.79
C ASN A 215 -5.96 4.03 -24.27
N TRP A 216 -5.71 5.13 -23.55
CA TRP A 216 -5.52 5.13 -22.09
C TRP A 216 -6.75 4.67 -21.33
N GLU A 217 -7.93 4.87 -21.87
CA GLU A 217 -9.19 4.42 -21.25
C GLU A 217 -9.28 2.91 -21.27
N VAL A 218 -9.04 2.27 -22.42
CA VAL A 218 -8.99 0.80 -22.53
C VAL A 218 -7.86 0.23 -21.70
N LEU A 219 -6.68 0.85 -21.69
CA LEU A 219 -5.57 0.41 -20.85
C LEU A 219 -5.93 0.47 -19.36
N SER A 220 -6.52 1.57 -18.92
CA SER A 220 -6.96 1.74 -17.53
C SER A 220 -8.04 0.73 -17.14
N SER A 221 -8.98 0.43 -18.02
CA SER A 221 -10.08 -0.51 -17.74
C SER A 221 -9.58 -1.94 -17.46
N ILE A 222 -8.49 -2.34 -18.09
CA ILE A 222 -7.88 -3.67 -17.85
C ILE A 222 -6.93 -3.68 -16.65
N LEU A 223 -6.36 -2.54 -16.28
CA LEU A 223 -5.41 -2.40 -15.17
C LEU A 223 -6.10 -2.21 -13.82
N GLN A 224 -7.09 -1.32 -13.76
CA GLN A 224 -7.75 -0.94 -12.51
C GLN A 224 -8.23 -2.12 -11.64
N PRO A 225 -8.85 -3.16 -12.19
CA PRO A 225 -9.28 -4.33 -11.39
C PRO A 225 -8.12 -5.17 -10.83
N ARG A 226 -6.91 -5.00 -11.33
CA ARG A 226 -5.75 -5.87 -11.08
C ARG A 226 -4.61 -5.19 -10.34
N VAL A 227 -4.49 -3.88 -10.48
CA VAL A 227 -3.45 -3.09 -9.83
C VAL A 227 -3.77 -2.96 -8.35
N THR A 228 -2.80 -3.28 -7.52
CA THR A 228 -2.88 -3.09 -6.07
C THR A 228 -1.91 -2.01 -5.58
N LYS A 229 -0.90 -1.64 -6.38
CA LYS A 229 0.03 -0.53 -6.13
C LYS A 229 0.40 0.17 -7.43
N LEU A 230 0.54 1.49 -7.40
CA LEU A 230 0.81 2.28 -8.60
C LEU A 230 2.16 1.96 -9.26
N ASN A 231 3.17 1.60 -8.47
CA ASN A 231 4.50 1.26 -8.98
C ASN A 231 4.53 -0.05 -9.82
N GLN A 232 3.48 -0.90 -9.74
CA GLN A 232 3.36 -2.12 -10.55
C GLN A 232 2.99 -1.82 -12.00
N ILE A 233 2.40 -0.65 -12.27
CA ILE A 233 1.81 -0.33 -13.58
C ILE A 233 2.86 -0.39 -14.68
N ALA A 234 4.03 0.21 -14.48
CA ALA A 234 5.08 0.28 -15.48
C ALA A 234 5.51 -1.12 -15.96
N ASP A 235 5.68 -2.06 -15.04
CA ASP A 235 6.07 -3.44 -15.34
C ASP A 235 4.93 -4.19 -16.06
N MET A 236 3.67 -3.95 -15.66
CA MET A 236 2.51 -4.61 -16.25
C MET A 236 2.26 -4.20 -17.69
N ILE A 237 2.70 -3.01 -18.12
CA ILE A 237 2.45 -2.47 -19.46
C ILE A 237 3.66 -2.48 -20.39
N GLY A 238 4.82 -2.86 -19.88
CA GLY A 238 6.08 -2.82 -20.64
C GLY A 238 6.03 -3.59 -21.96
N PHE A 239 5.32 -4.72 -22.00
CA PHE A 239 5.15 -5.54 -23.21
C PHE A 239 4.39 -4.83 -24.36
N PHE A 240 3.59 -3.81 -24.08
CA PHE A 240 2.95 -3.02 -25.15
C PHE A 240 3.98 -2.21 -25.92
N LYS A 241 5.07 -1.77 -25.27
CA LYS A 241 6.15 -1.01 -25.93
C LYS A 241 7.01 -1.90 -26.82
N GLU A 242 7.36 -3.05 -26.32
CA GLU A 242 8.23 -3.99 -27.02
C GLU A 242 7.78 -5.43 -26.76
N LEU A 243 7.65 -6.24 -27.82
CA LEU A 243 7.33 -7.64 -27.69
C LEU A 243 8.52 -8.36 -27.04
N PRO A 244 8.37 -8.96 -25.86
CA PRO A 244 9.46 -9.70 -25.22
C PRO A 244 9.83 -10.94 -26.03
N GLU A 245 11.05 -11.43 -25.88
CA GLU A 245 11.40 -12.76 -26.37
C GLU A 245 10.62 -13.83 -25.60
N TYR A 246 10.07 -14.80 -26.33
CA TYR A 246 9.30 -15.89 -25.74
C TYR A 246 9.45 -17.20 -26.49
N SER A 247 9.26 -18.31 -25.77
CA SER A 247 9.28 -19.67 -26.35
C SER A 247 7.95 -20.01 -27.03
N ALA A 248 8.00 -20.80 -28.12
CA ALA A 248 6.82 -21.37 -28.74
C ALA A 248 6.00 -22.27 -27.79
N GLU A 249 6.62 -22.79 -26.71
CA GLU A 249 5.93 -23.59 -25.71
C GLU A 249 4.79 -22.81 -24.99
N LEU A 250 4.84 -21.47 -24.96
CA LEU A 250 3.77 -20.64 -24.37
C LEU A 250 2.43 -20.79 -25.08
N PHE A 251 2.44 -21.20 -26.34
CA PHE A 251 1.22 -21.49 -27.11
C PHE A 251 0.48 -22.72 -26.60
N VAL A 252 1.18 -23.64 -25.92
CA VAL A 252 0.58 -24.88 -25.41
C VAL A 252 -0.15 -24.59 -24.10
N ASN A 253 -1.46 -24.86 -24.05
CA ASN A 253 -2.29 -24.67 -22.87
C ASN A 253 -3.40 -25.69 -22.74
N LYS A 254 -3.35 -26.52 -21.70
CA LYS A 254 -4.33 -27.58 -21.43
C LYS A 254 -5.76 -27.05 -21.25
N LYS A 255 -5.92 -25.91 -20.55
CA LYS A 255 -7.24 -25.32 -20.28
C LYS A 255 -7.89 -24.80 -21.58
N SER A 256 -7.10 -24.17 -22.45
CA SER A 256 -7.52 -23.65 -23.75
C SER A 256 -7.53 -24.72 -24.82
N LYS A 257 -7.03 -25.92 -24.53
CA LYS A 257 -6.88 -27.04 -25.48
C LYS A 257 -6.02 -26.67 -26.70
N THR A 258 -4.94 -25.93 -26.49
CA THR A 258 -4.01 -25.52 -27.53
C THR A 258 -2.72 -26.31 -27.48
N ASN A 259 -2.16 -26.54 -28.64
CA ASN A 259 -0.84 -27.11 -28.91
C ASN A 259 -0.17 -26.30 -30.05
N LEU A 260 1.03 -26.63 -30.46
CA LEU A 260 1.76 -25.91 -31.49
C LEU A 260 1.02 -25.94 -32.82
N GLU A 261 0.52 -27.12 -33.24
CA GLU A 261 -0.14 -27.35 -34.52
C GLU A 261 -1.46 -26.57 -34.67
N ASN A 262 -2.39 -26.73 -33.69
CA ASN A 262 -3.66 -26.01 -33.77
C ASN A 262 -3.49 -24.48 -33.51
N SER A 263 -2.43 -24.05 -32.84
CA SER A 263 -2.10 -22.62 -32.69
C SER A 263 -1.72 -21.98 -34.02
N VAL A 264 -1.03 -22.70 -34.92
CA VAL A 264 -0.81 -22.26 -36.31
C VAL A 264 -2.14 -22.02 -37.02
N THR A 265 -3.03 -23.00 -36.99
CA THR A 265 -4.36 -22.91 -37.63
C THR A 265 -5.17 -21.70 -37.07
N MET A 266 -5.13 -21.45 -35.75
CA MET A 266 -5.84 -20.34 -35.15
C MET A 266 -5.27 -18.97 -35.58
N LEU A 267 -3.95 -18.83 -35.69
CA LEU A 267 -3.33 -17.59 -36.16
C LEU A 267 -3.57 -17.37 -37.65
N GLU A 268 -3.50 -18.41 -38.46
CA GLU A 268 -3.81 -18.37 -39.91
C GLU A 268 -5.26 -17.97 -40.17
N ALA A 269 -6.19 -18.32 -39.29
CA ALA A 269 -7.58 -17.90 -39.39
C ALA A 269 -7.79 -16.44 -38.91
N ALA A 270 -7.10 -16.06 -37.82
CA ALA A 270 -7.29 -14.74 -37.19
C ALA A 270 -6.67 -13.59 -38.00
N ILE A 271 -5.47 -13.78 -38.56
CA ILE A 271 -4.73 -12.71 -39.23
C ILE A 271 -5.52 -12.12 -40.40
N PRO A 272 -6.06 -12.90 -41.37
CA PRO A 272 -6.74 -12.35 -42.55
C PRO A 272 -8.03 -11.59 -42.23
N VAL A 273 -8.77 -11.99 -41.17
CA VAL A 273 -10.00 -11.29 -40.81
C VAL A 273 -9.68 -9.96 -40.12
N LEU A 274 -8.60 -9.94 -39.31
CA LEU A 274 -8.10 -8.71 -38.69
C LEU A 274 -7.49 -7.73 -39.71
N GLU A 275 -6.83 -8.22 -40.76
CA GLU A 275 -6.31 -7.41 -41.87
C GLU A 275 -7.43 -6.64 -42.61
N ARG A 276 -8.59 -7.28 -42.78
CA ARG A 276 -9.74 -6.71 -43.49
C ARG A 276 -10.58 -5.76 -42.62
N LEU A 277 -10.31 -5.69 -41.31
CA LEU A 277 -11.08 -4.86 -40.38
C LEU A 277 -10.77 -3.40 -40.62
N ASP A 278 -11.77 -2.60 -41.02
CA ASP A 278 -11.60 -1.16 -41.29
C ASP A 278 -11.61 -0.32 -39.99
N THR A 279 -12.42 -0.73 -39.02
CA THR A 279 -12.56 -0.03 -37.73
C THR A 279 -11.87 -0.83 -36.65
N TRP A 280 -10.89 -0.20 -35.95
CA TRP A 280 -10.09 -0.87 -34.90
C TRP A 280 -10.53 -0.46 -33.50
N THR A 281 -11.63 -1.05 -33.03
CA THR A 281 -12.18 -0.86 -31.68
C THR A 281 -12.28 -2.21 -30.96
N VAL A 282 -12.44 -2.18 -29.64
CA VAL A 282 -12.64 -3.39 -28.83
C VAL A 282 -13.82 -4.20 -29.34
N GLU A 283 -14.95 -3.55 -29.64
CA GLU A 283 -16.18 -4.18 -30.14
C GLU A 283 -15.96 -4.83 -31.51
N ALA A 284 -15.35 -4.09 -32.44
CA ALA A 284 -15.13 -4.59 -33.79
C ALA A 284 -14.15 -5.77 -33.83
N ILE A 285 -13.08 -5.74 -33.02
CA ILE A 285 -12.14 -6.84 -32.85
C ILE A 285 -12.83 -8.04 -32.19
N HIS A 286 -13.65 -7.79 -31.16
CA HIS A 286 -14.41 -8.82 -30.45
C HIS A 286 -15.32 -9.58 -31.42
N ASP A 287 -16.20 -8.86 -32.15
CA ASP A 287 -17.16 -9.47 -33.03
C ASP A 287 -16.50 -10.22 -34.18
N THR A 288 -15.42 -9.68 -34.73
CA THR A 288 -14.62 -10.32 -35.80
C THR A 288 -13.97 -11.61 -35.32
N LEU A 289 -13.30 -11.61 -34.17
CA LEU A 289 -12.62 -12.79 -33.66
C LEU A 289 -13.59 -13.84 -33.14
N LEU A 290 -14.67 -13.45 -32.48
CA LEU A 290 -15.61 -14.42 -31.91
C LEU A 290 -16.59 -15.04 -32.92
N ALA A 291 -16.59 -14.57 -34.16
CA ALA A 291 -17.24 -15.27 -35.28
C ALA A 291 -16.46 -16.51 -35.78
N LEU A 292 -15.13 -16.58 -35.52
CA LEU A 292 -14.28 -17.67 -36.01
C LEU A 292 -14.43 -19.00 -35.26
N PRO A 293 -14.59 -19.06 -33.93
CA PRO A 293 -14.70 -20.32 -33.20
C PRO A 293 -15.84 -21.24 -33.68
N GLU A 294 -16.99 -20.67 -34.03
CA GLU A 294 -18.11 -21.43 -34.58
C GLU A 294 -17.77 -22.01 -35.93
N GLN A 295 -17.13 -21.25 -36.82
CA GLN A 295 -16.71 -21.70 -38.15
C GLN A 295 -15.62 -22.76 -38.09
N LEU A 296 -14.76 -22.70 -37.06
CA LEU A 296 -13.64 -23.62 -36.87
C LEU A 296 -14.00 -24.81 -35.94
N GLU A 297 -15.23 -24.87 -35.45
CA GLU A 297 -15.71 -25.87 -34.48
C GLU A 297 -14.83 -25.96 -33.21
N VAL A 298 -14.32 -24.82 -32.72
CA VAL A 298 -13.48 -24.74 -31.54
C VAL A 298 -14.09 -23.83 -30.46
N LYS A 299 -13.54 -23.88 -29.25
CA LYS A 299 -13.92 -22.94 -28.17
C LYS A 299 -13.21 -21.60 -28.33
N ASN A 300 -13.82 -20.51 -27.83
CA ASN A 300 -13.22 -19.16 -27.81
C ASN A 300 -11.80 -19.17 -27.27
N GLY A 301 -11.55 -19.88 -26.15
CA GLY A 301 -10.21 -19.99 -25.55
C GLY A 301 -9.17 -20.63 -26.46
N THR A 302 -9.57 -21.55 -27.35
CA THR A 302 -8.66 -22.19 -28.29
C THR A 302 -8.16 -21.22 -29.36
N LEU A 303 -9.01 -20.27 -29.79
CA LEU A 303 -8.62 -19.19 -30.69
C LEU A 303 -7.87 -18.07 -29.96
N LEU A 304 -8.43 -17.57 -28.84
CA LEU A 304 -7.92 -16.37 -28.19
C LEU A 304 -6.59 -16.59 -27.47
N TRP A 305 -6.26 -17.81 -27.05
CA TRP A 305 -4.99 -18.10 -26.40
C TRP A 305 -3.78 -17.84 -27.31
N PRO A 306 -3.69 -18.45 -28.50
CA PRO A 306 -2.59 -18.18 -29.42
C PRO A 306 -2.50 -16.73 -29.86
N VAL A 307 -3.64 -16.08 -30.12
CA VAL A 307 -3.70 -14.64 -30.45
C VAL A 307 -3.08 -13.81 -29.33
N ARG A 308 -3.43 -14.08 -28.05
CA ARG A 308 -2.90 -13.34 -26.91
C ARG A 308 -1.40 -13.60 -26.72
N ILE A 309 -0.95 -14.84 -26.83
CA ILE A 309 0.48 -15.19 -26.70
C ILE A 309 1.29 -14.49 -27.79
N ALA A 310 0.84 -14.55 -29.04
CA ALA A 310 1.53 -13.88 -30.14
C ALA A 310 1.61 -12.35 -29.95
N ALA A 311 0.52 -11.73 -29.45
CA ALA A 311 0.46 -10.30 -29.22
C ALA A 311 1.27 -9.82 -28.02
N ALA A 312 1.35 -10.61 -26.92
CA ALA A 312 1.93 -10.19 -25.65
C ALA A 312 3.28 -10.85 -25.32
N GLY A 313 3.59 -12.02 -25.87
CA GLY A 313 4.79 -12.79 -25.55
C GLY A 313 4.82 -13.36 -24.13
N MET A 314 3.68 -13.43 -23.43
CA MET A 314 3.59 -13.89 -22.05
C MET A 314 2.23 -14.54 -21.73
N THR A 315 2.23 -15.39 -20.70
CA THR A 315 1.03 -16.14 -20.28
C THR A 315 0.12 -15.34 -19.35
N VAL A 316 0.66 -14.39 -18.61
CA VAL A 316 -0.08 -13.53 -17.66
C VAL A 316 -0.07 -12.10 -18.17
N THR A 317 -1.24 -11.57 -18.49
CA THR A 317 -1.45 -10.23 -19.03
C THR A 317 -2.54 -9.50 -18.25
N PRO A 318 -2.51 -8.15 -18.18
CA PRO A 318 -3.57 -7.39 -17.52
C PRO A 318 -4.93 -7.46 -18.22
N GLY A 319 -4.95 -7.79 -19.52
CA GLY A 319 -6.16 -7.92 -20.34
C GLY A 319 -6.26 -9.23 -21.08
N GLY A 320 -7.39 -9.47 -21.75
CA GLY A 320 -7.59 -10.53 -22.72
C GLY A 320 -6.94 -10.20 -24.08
N ALA A 321 -7.05 -11.12 -25.02
CA ALA A 321 -6.52 -10.91 -26.38
C ALA A 321 -7.10 -9.64 -27.03
N ILE A 322 -8.40 -9.47 -26.93
CA ILE A 322 -9.15 -8.41 -27.62
C ILE A 322 -8.69 -7.01 -27.17
N GLU A 323 -8.65 -6.77 -25.86
CA GLU A 323 -8.23 -5.48 -25.30
C GLU A 323 -6.75 -5.21 -25.62
N ILE A 324 -5.90 -6.24 -25.59
CA ILE A 324 -4.48 -6.12 -25.97
C ILE A 324 -4.34 -5.67 -27.42
N LEU A 325 -5.07 -6.31 -28.35
CA LEU A 325 -5.05 -5.92 -29.76
C LEU A 325 -5.54 -4.49 -29.96
N ALA A 326 -6.61 -4.09 -29.25
CA ALA A 326 -7.16 -2.74 -29.34
C ALA A 326 -6.14 -1.68 -28.89
N ILE A 327 -5.37 -1.97 -27.85
CA ILE A 327 -4.34 -1.07 -27.32
C ILE A 327 -3.12 -1.00 -28.24
N LEU A 328 -2.66 -2.13 -28.78
CA LEU A 328 -1.52 -2.20 -29.69
C LEU A 328 -1.77 -1.46 -31.03
N GLY A 329 -3.03 -1.38 -31.46
CA GLY A 329 -3.39 -0.90 -32.77
C GLY A 329 -3.18 -1.95 -33.87
N LYS A 330 -3.73 -1.70 -35.06
CA LYS A 330 -3.81 -2.68 -36.15
C LYS A 330 -2.44 -3.10 -36.66
N GLU A 331 -1.58 -2.14 -36.97
CA GLU A 331 -0.27 -2.42 -37.57
C GLU A 331 0.62 -3.27 -36.65
N GLU A 332 0.78 -2.87 -35.40
CA GLU A 332 1.61 -3.59 -34.44
C GLU A 332 1.01 -4.95 -34.08
N THR A 333 -0.30 -5.07 -33.99
CA THR A 333 -0.98 -6.33 -33.80
C THR A 333 -0.62 -7.32 -34.91
N LEU A 334 -0.82 -6.94 -36.20
CA LEU A 334 -0.55 -7.81 -37.32
C LEU A 334 0.93 -8.20 -37.40
N ARG A 335 1.83 -7.26 -37.12
CA ARG A 335 3.27 -7.52 -37.03
C ARG A 335 3.57 -8.62 -36.00
N ARG A 336 3.02 -8.52 -34.77
CA ARG A 336 3.26 -9.49 -33.70
C ARG A 336 2.63 -10.86 -33.98
N LEU A 337 1.41 -10.89 -34.51
CA LEU A 337 0.75 -12.14 -34.86
C LEU A 337 1.52 -12.91 -35.95
N ASN A 338 2.06 -12.22 -36.96
CA ASN A 338 2.90 -12.83 -37.98
C ASN A 338 4.23 -13.36 -37.40
N ILE A 339 4.88 -12.62 -36.47
CA ILE A 339 6.07 -13.14 -35.76
C ILE A 339 5.74 -14.44 -35.02
N GLY A 340 4.61 -14.48 -34.30
CA GLY A 340 4.14 -15.67 -33.58
C GLY A 340 3.87 -16.83 -34.51
N LEU A 341 3.25 -16.57 -35.66
CA LEU A 341 2.98 -17.58 -36.68
C LEU A 341 4.26 -18.17 -37.30
N GLU A 342 5.23 -17.32 -37.65
CA GLU A 342 6.53 -17.76 -38.17
C GLU A 342 7.29 -18.60 -37.13
N LYS A 343 7.30 -18.18 -35.87
CA LYS A 343 7.91 -18.94 -34.77
C LYS A 343 7.30 -20.34 -34.63
N LEU A 344 5.97 -20.45 -34.63
CA LEU A 344 5.28 -21.75 -34.59
C LEU A 344 5.58 -22.65 -35.81
N LYS A 345 5.66 -22.06 -37.02
CA LYS A 345 5.99 -22.79 -38.24
C LYS A 345 7.44 -23.30 -38.28
N ALA A 346 8.36 -22.57 -37.63
CA ALA A 346 9.75 -23.03 -37.50
C ALA A 346 9.85 -24.25 -36.59
N GLU A 347 9.21 -24.19 -35.41
CA GLU A 347 9.23 -25.26 -34.40
C GLU A 347 8.52 -26.54 -34.87
N ASN A 348 7.45 -26.43 -35.66
CA ASN A 348 6.72 -27.60 -36.23
C ASN A 348 7.48 -28.30 -37.38
N LYS A 349 8.63 -27.77 -37.84
CA LYS A 349 9.46 -28.39 -38.89
C LYS A 349 10.61 -29.24 -38.31
N GLU A 350 10.91 -29.08 -37.04
CA GLU A 350 11.85 -29.92 -36.30
C GLU A 350 11.13 -31.09 -35.63
#